data_02c121f389486101afcae75f8c500603
#
_entry.id   02c121f389486101afcae75f8c500603
#
_cell.length_a   1.000
_cell.length_b   1.000
_cell.length_c   1.000
_cell.angle_alpha   90.00
_cell.angle_beta   90.00
_cell.angle_gamma   90.00
#
_symmetry.space_group_name_H-M   'P 1'
#
loop_
_entity.id
_entity.type
_entity.pdbx_description
1 polymer ?
#
loop_
_entity_poly.entity_id
_entity_poly.type
_entity_poly.pdbx_seq_one_letter_code
_entity_poly.pdbx_strand_id
1 'polypeptide(L)'
;GINISVIDAGYEGFLQSSAFDSLRISQRFMGSFNYISNDTNVFNGWGSHGTNVLSIMAANLADTIIGTAPDANYWLFTTENVYQETPLEMDHWVMAAEFADSVGVHVINSSLGYQLFDNPQDDYHYSDMDGNTTIITKAADMAAAKGILVVAAAGNTGDSQQPHIVAPADGDSVLTVGAVSWQGDFASFSSIGPSFDKRVKPDVMAQGSPTTLIDG
;
A
#
# COMPACT_ATOMS: atom_id res chain seq x y z
N GLY A 1 -18.47 7.49 8.75
CA GLY A 1 -17.82 6.22 8.47
C GLY A 1 -16.30 6.34 8.60
N ILE A 2 -15.59 5.28 8.39
CA ILE A 2 -14.12 5.29 8.35
C ILE A 2 -13.68 5.75 6.96
N ASN A 3 -12.70 6.64 6.89
CA ASN A 3 -12.05 7.10 5.67
C ASN A 3 -10.71 6.35 5.52
N ILE A 4 -10.53 5.67 4.39
CA ILE A 4 -9.33 4.92 4.04
C ILE A 4 -8.72 5.57 2.81
N SER A 5 -7.42 5.80 2.80
CA SER A 5 -6.69 6.05 1.56
C SER A 5 -5.94 4.80 1.12
N VAL A 6 -5.97 4.55 -0.17
CA VAL A 6 -5.11 3.55 -0.82
C VAL A 6 -4.08 4.31 -1.62
N ILE A 7 -2.81 4.17 -1.23
CA ILE A 7 -1.67 4.75 -1.94
C ILE A 7 -1.00 3.59 -2.68
N ASP A 8 -1.01 3.65 -4.02
CA ASP A 8 -0.65 2.51 -4.84
C ASP A 8 -0.23 2.96 -6.27
N ALA A 9 -0.06 2.02 -7.17
CA ALA A 9 0.06 2.29 -8.60
C ALA A 9 -1.29 2.72 -9.19
N GLY A 10 -1.66 2.30 -10.39
CA GLY A 10 -2.92 2.71 -11.04
C GLY A 10 -4.14 1.90 -10.59
N TYR A 11 -5.32 2.40 -10.98
CA TYR A 11 -6.62 1.81 -10.67
C TYR A 11 -7.41 1.47 -11.94
N GLU A 12 -6.73 0.93 -12.96
CA GLU A 12 -7.40 0.44 -14.17
C GLU A 12 -8.43 -0.63 -13.80
N GLY A 13 -9.57 -0.64 -14.49
CA GLY A 13 -10.68 -1.56 -14.20
C GLY A 13 -11.64 -1.09 -13.10
N PHE A 14 -11.27 -0.15 -12.23
CA PHE A 14 -12.14 0.33 -11.15
C PHE A 14 -13.49 0.88 -11.66
N LEU A 15 -13.47 1.64 -12.74
CA LEU A 15 -14.69 2.25 -13.32
C LEU A 15 -15.57 1.23 -14.03
N GLN A 16 -15.01 0.15 -14.54
CA GLN A 16 -15.67 -0.87 -15.36
C GLN A 16 -16.22 -2.03 -14.54
N SER A 17 -15.57 -2.37 -13.43
CA SER A 17 -15.95 -3.50 -12.59
C SER A 17 -17.20 -3.22 -11.75
N SER A 18 -18.19 -4.12 -11.85
CA SER A 18 -19.40 -4.08 -11.02
C SER A 18 -19.13 -4.34 -9.53
N ALA A 19 -17.98 -4.90 -9.19
CA ALA A 19 -17.58 -5.12 -7.80
C ALA A 19 -17.48 -3.80 -7.00
N PHE A 20 -17.28 -2.67 -7.68
CA PHE A 20 -17.20 -1.34 -7.07
C PHE A 20 -18.44 -0.47 -7.25
N ASP A 21 -19.54 -1.00 -7.84
CA ASP A 21 -20.78 -0.25 -8.03
C ASP A 21 -21.33 0.30 -6.71
N SER A 22 -21.32 -0.52 -5.67
CA SER A 22 -21.76 -0.10 -4.33
C SER A 22 -20.98 1.11 -3.83
N LEU A 23 -19.64 1.11 -4.00
CA LEU A 23 -18.77 2.21 -3.60
C LEU A 23 -19.08 3.49 -4.39
N ARG A 24 -19.24 3.39 -5.71
CA ARG A 24 -19.53 4.52 -6.61
C ARG A 24 -20.93 5.09 -6.39
N ILE A 25 -21.95 4.24 -6.35
CA ILE A 25 -23.37 4.66 -6.25
C ILE A 25 -23.67 5.29 -4.89
N SER A 26 -23.09 4.76 -3.82
CA SER A 26 -23.31 5.29 -2.47
C SER A 26 -22.43 6.48 -2.11
N GLN A 27 -21.69 7.03 -3.09
CA GLN A 27 -20.83 8.21 -2.93
C GLN A 27 -19.75 8.02 -1.84
N ARG A 28 -19.27 6.81 -1.65
CA ARG A 28 -18.16 6.50 -0.73
C ARG A 28 -16.80 6.53 -1.42
N PHE A 29 -16.75 6.64 -2.73
CA PHE A 29 -15.55 7.08 -3.44
C PHE A 29 -15.43 8.59 -3.27
N MET A 30 -14.46 9.02 -2.48
CA MET A 30 -14.30 10.40 -2.01
C MET A 30 -13.52 11.26 -3.01
N GLY A 31 -12.69 10.64 -3.83
CA GLY A 31 -11.87 11.28 -4.84
C GLY A 31 -10.56 10.55 -5.08
N SER A 32 -9.78 11.07 -6.01
CA SER A 32 -8.49 10.51 -6.42
C SER A 32 -7.52 11.61 -6.83
N PHE A 33 -6.23 11.30 -6.75
CA PHE A 33 -5.18 12.13 -7.31
C PHE A 33 -3.99 11.29 -7.80
N ASN A 34 -3.47 11.64 -8.95
CA ASN A 34 -2.29 11.03 -9.56
C ASN A 34 -1.12 12.01 -9.48
N TYR A 35 -0.14 11.69 -8.65
CA TYR A 35 1.03 12.54 -8.43
C TYR A 35 2.04 12.46 -9.57
N ILE A 36 1.96 11.42 -10.43
CA ILE A 36 2.84 11.26 -11.59
C ILE A 36 2.41 12.21 -12.71
N SER A 37 1.11 12.21 -13.05
CA SER A 37 0.55 13.08 -14.10
C SER A 37 0.05 14.43 -13.58
N ASN A 38 0.02 14.61 -12.25
CA ASN A 38 -0.47 15.81 -11.57
C ASN A 38 -1.93 16.15 -11.94
N ASP A 39 -2.79 15.15 -11.91
CA ASP A 39 -4.22 15.28 -12.18
C ASP A 39 -5.06 14.32 -11.31
N THR A 40 -6.36 14.24 -11.55
CA THR A 40 -7.27 13.38 -10.77
C THR A 40 -7.50 12.00 -11.41
N ASN A 41 -6.88 11.72 -12.57
CA ASN A 41 -7.09 10.47 -13.31
C ASN A 41 -6.10 9.40 -12.85
N VAL A 42 -6.57 8.48 -12.03
CA VAL A 42 -5.83 7.30 -11.57
C VAL A 42 -6.23 6.02 -12.32
N PHE A 43 -7.15 6.13 -13.29
CA PHE A 43 -7.85 5.00 -13.88
C PHE A 43 -7.29 4.52 -15.22
N ASN A 44 -6.31 5.18 -15.78
CA ASN A 44 -5.75 4.85 -17.09
C ASN A 44 -4.24 5.06 -17.13
N GLY A 45 -3.51 4.08 -17.70
CA GLY A 45 -2.09 4.21 -18.07
C GLY A 45 -1.11 3.95 -16.93
N TRP A 46 -1.59 3.52 -15.75
CA TRP A 46 -0.74 3.32 -14.57
C TRP A 46 -0.90 1.94 -13.93
N GLY A 47 -1.54 1.00 -14.67
CA GLY A 47 -1.76 -0.37 -14.23
C GLY A 47 -2.95 -0.54 -13.29
N SER A 48 -3.17 -1.79 -12.85
CA SER A 48 -4.34 -2.22 -12.08
C SER A 48 -4.01 -2.69 -10.66
N HIS A 49 -2.75 -2.59 -10.21
CA HIS A 49 -2.37 -3.10 -8.89
C HIS A 49 -3.20 -2.47 -7.76
N GLY A 50 -3.42 -1.16 -7.80
CA GLY A 50 -4.29 -0.48 -6.83
C GLY A 50 -5.75 -0.95 -6.89
N THR A 51 -6.27 -1.35 -8.07
CA THR A 51 -7.59 -1.98 -8.20
C THR A 51 -7.62 -3.33 -7.50
N ASN A 52 -6.59 -4.15 -7.69
CA ASN A 52 -6.47 -5.46 -7.05
C ASN A 52 -6.47 -5.31 -5.51
N VAL A 53 -5.64 -4.41 -5.00
CA VAL A 53 -5.55 -4.08 -3.56
C VAL A 53 -6.88 -3.54 -3.03
N LEU A 54 -7.49 -2.56 -3.72
CA LEU A 54 -8.77 -1.99 -3.34
C LEU A 54 -9.87 -3.05 -3.28
N SER A 55 -9.86 -4.03 -4.18
CA SER A 55 -10.90 -5.07 -4.25
C SER A 55 -10.97 -5.92 -3.00
N ILE A 56 -9.84 -6.19 -2.35
CA ILE A 56 -9.77 -6.97 -1.11
C ILE A 56 -10.48 -6.23 0.05
N MET A 57 -10.53 -4.92 -0.01
CA MET A 57 -11.17 -4.08 1.02
C MET A 57 -12.59 -3.64 0.63
N ALA A 58 -12.77 -3.15 -0.58
CA ALA A 58 -13.95 -2.37 -0.99
C ALA A 58 -14.92 -3.11 -1.91
N ALA A 59 -14.54 -4.23 -2.51
CA ALA A 59 -15.45 -4.96 -3.39
C ALA A 59 -16.73 -5.36 -2.66
N ASN A 60 -17.87 -5.28 -3.38
CA ASN A 60 -19.16 -5.72 -2.86
C ASN A 60 -19.99 -6.31 -4.01
N LEU A 61 -19.66 -7.53 -4.38
CA LEU A 61 -20.34 -8.30 -5.42
C LEU A 61 -20.83 -9.61 -4.81
N ALA A 62 -22.14 -9.69 -4.59
CA ALA A 62 -22.79 -10.84 -3.98
C ALA A 62 -22.40 -12.15 -4.69
N ASP A 63 -22.24 -13.22 -3.93
CA ASP A 63 -21.88 -14.57 -4.38
C ASP A 63 -20.51 -14.67 -5.10
N THR A 64 -19.72 -13.59 -5.13
CA THR A 64 -18.41 -13.55 -5.81
C THR A 64 -17.32 -13.08 -4.87
N ILE A 65 -17.35 -11.81 -4.46
CA ILE A 65 -16.35 -11.23 -3.56
C ILE A 65 -16.99 -10.12 -2.72
N ILE A 66 -16.76 -10.18 -1.41
CA ILE A 66 -17.06 -9.08 -0.49
C ILE A 66 -15.75 -8.74 0.22
N GLY A 67 -15.32 -7.52 0.08
CA GLY A 67 -14.13 -7.00 0.72
C GLY A 67 -14.29 -6.88 2.24
N THR A 68 -13.19 -6.63 2.92
CA THR A 68 -13.15 -6.58 4.40
C THR A 68 -13.75 -5.30 4.98
N ALA A 69 -13.86 -4.23 4.15
CA ALA A 69 -14.41 -2.92 4.56
C ALA A 69 -15.28 -2.29 3.43
N PRO A 70 -16.32 -3.00 2.91
CA PRO A 70 -17.08 -2.57 1.74
C PRO A 70 -17.88 -1.29 1.99
N ASP A 71 -18.10 -0.92 3.24
CA ASP A 71 -18.87 0.27 3.65
C ASP A 71 -18.00 1.45 4.12
N ALA A 72 -16.67 1.35 4.01
CA ALA A 72 -15.77 2.48 4.26
C ALA A 72 -15.79 3.49 3.10
N ASN A 73 -15.32 4.70 3.36
CA ASN A 73 -15.08 5.71 2.33
C ASN A 73 -13.64 5.59 1.85
N TYR A 74 -13.39 5.84 0.55
CA TYR A 74 -12.09 5.62 -0.06
C TYR A 74 -11.58 6.84 -0.83
N TRP A 75 -10.31 7.18 -0.58
CA TRP A 75 -9.48 8.04 -1.42
C TRP A 75 -8.47 7.17 -2.16
N LEU A 76 -8.24 7.43 -3.45
CA LEU A 76 -7.33 6.65 -4.30
C LEU A 76 -6.20 7.55 -4.79
N PHE A 77 -4.95 7.18 -4.47
CA PHE A 77 -3.77 7.95 -4.86
C PHE A 77 -2.82 7.09 -5.68
N THR A 78 -2.38 7.61 -6.84
CA THR A 78 -1.31 7.01 -7.65
C THR A 78 -0.02 7.77 -7.38
N THR A 79 0.98 7.05 -6.87
CA THR A 79 2.30 7.57 -6.54
C THR A 79 3.42 6.89 -7.32
N GLU A 80 3.12 5.76 -7.98
CA GLU A 80 4.07 4.89 -8.66
C GLU A 80 4.06 5.10 -10.18
N ASN A 81 5.24 5.27 -10.75
CA ASN A 81 5.45 5.21 -12.18
C ASN A 81 5.82 3.77 -12.58
N VAL A 82 4.86 3.00 -13.07
CA VAL A 82 5.07 1.58 -13.45
C VAL A 82 6.15 1.33 -14.52
N TYR A 83 6.73 2.38 -15.06
CA TYR A 83 7.79 2.30 -16.08
C TYR A 83 9.17 2.63 -15.52
N GLN A 84 9.28 3.14 -14.29
CA GLN A 84 10.52 3.57 -13.65
C GLN A 84 10.42 3.38 -12.15
N GLU A 85 11.50 2.95 -11.53
CA GLU A 85 11.61 2.85 -10.07
C GLU A 85 12.61 3.91 -9.59
N THR A 86 12.11 5.00 -9.03
CA THR A 86 12.94 6.15 -8.64
C THR A 86 12.61 6.67 -7.24
N PRO A 87 13.56 7.31 -6.54
CA PRO A 87 13.29 7.91 -5.23
C PRO A 87 12.17 8.96 -5.22
N LEU A 88 11.82 9.54 -6.37
CA LEU A 88 10.74 10.52 -6.50
C LEU A 88 9.36 9.94 -6.09
N GLU A 89 9.17 8.64 -6.24
CA GLU A 89 7.93 7.96 -5.86
C GLU A 89 7.70 8.04 -4.34
N MET A 90 8.77 8.01 -3.55
CA MET A 90 8.65 8.24 -2.11
C MET A 90 8.21 9.68 -1.79
N ASP A 91 8.65 10.68 -2.56
CA ASP A 91 8.18 12.07 -2.40
C ASP A 91 6.70 12.18 -2.76
N HIS A 92 6.25 11.50 -3.83
CA HIS A 92 4.83 11.42 -4.19
C HIS A 92 4.00 10.75 -3.09
N TRP A 93 4.53 9.69 -2.49
CA TRP A 93 3.88 9.04 -1.35
C TRP A 93 3.72 9.98 -0.15
N VAL A 94 4.77 10.75 0.16
CA VAL A 94 4.71 11.78 1.23
C VAL A 94 3.61 12.79 0.93
N MET A 95 3.54 13.31 -0.29
CA MET A 95 2.49 14.25 -0.72
C MET A 95 1.09 13.64 -0.58
N ALA A 96 0.93 12.36 -0.94
CA ALA A 96 -0.33 11.63 -0.78
C ALA A 96 -0.71 11.48 0.70
N ALA A 97 0.25 11.17 1.56
CA ALA A 97 0.02 11.05 3.01
C ALA A 97 -0.34 12.41 3.66
N GLU A 98 0.29 13.51 3.24
CA GLU A 98 -0.06 14.86 3.67
C GLU A 98 -1.48 15.26 3.24
N PHE A 99 -1.86 14.91 2.00
CA PHE A 99 -3.22 15.14 1.54
C PHE A 99 -4.22 14.29 2.33
N ALA A 100 -3.91 13.02 2.58
CA ALA A 100 -4.75 12.11 3.38
C ALA A 100 -5.00 12.67 4.79
N ASP A 101 -3.97 13.22 5.46
CA ASP A 101 -4.10 13.92 6.74
C ASP A 101 -5.05 15.13 6.60
N SER A 102 -4.88 15.95 5.59
CA SER A 102 -5.67 17.17 5.37
C SER A 102 -7.17 16.93 5.17
N VAL A 103 -7.55 15.77 4.63
CA VAL A 103 -8.96 15.39 4.38
C VAL A 103 -9.52 14.45 5.46
N GLY A 104 -8.78 14.20 6.52
CA GLY A 104 -9.24 13.42 7.68
C GLY A 104 -9.32 11.92 7.41
N VAL A 105 -8.35 11.35 6.73
CA VAL A 105 -8.21 9.91 6.57
C VAL A 105 -7.86 9.26 7.92
N HIS A 106 -8.43 8.10 8.19
CA HIS A 106 -8.18 7.35 9.42
C HIS A 106 -7.16 6.21 9.22
N VAL A 107 -7.10 5.66 8.00
CA VAL A 107 -6.23 4.54 7.65
C VAL A 107 -5.57 4.82 6.30
N ILE A 108 -4.25 4.69 6.23
CA ILE A 108 -3.50 4.62 4.98
C ILE A 108 -3.16 3.16 4.72
N ASN A 109 -3.57 2.62 3.58
CA ASN A 109 -3.08 1.35 3.07
C ASN A 109 -2.01 1.61 2.02
N SER A 110 -0.83 1.04 2.22
CA SER A 110 0.32 1.12 1.31
C SER A 110 0.82 -0.29 1.00
N SER A 111 0.45 -0.80 -0.17
CA SER A 111 0.94 -2.10 -0.67
C SER A 111 2.18 -1.91 -1.56
N LEU A 112 3.04 -0.99 -1.14
CA LEU A 112 4.25 -0.55 -1.81
C LEU A 112 5.47 -0.82 -0.93
N GLY A 113 6.65 -0.89 -1.55
CA GLY A 113 7.87 -1.07 -0.81
C GLY A 113 9.10 -0.63 -1.60
N TYR A 114 9.99 0.11 -0.97
CA TYR A 114 11.14 0.76 -1.61
C TYR A 114 12.46 0.23 -1.04
N GLN A 115 13.29 -0.28 -1.93
CA GLN A 115 14.63 -0.76 -1.60
C GLN A 115 15.59 -0.62 -2.77
N LEU A 116 15.21 -1.10 -3.95
CA LEU A 116 16.05 -1.08 -5.15
C LEU A 116 15.44 -0.14 -6.19
N PHE A 117 16.28 0.66 -6.84
CA PHE A 117 15.90 1.64 -7.82
C PHE A 117 16.59 1.38 -9.16
N ASP A 118 16.10 2.01 -10.23
CA ASP A 118 16.71 1.95 -11.57
C ASP A 118 18.18 2.40 -11.56
N ASN A 119 18.51 3.37 -10.71
CA ASN A 119 19.90 3.77 -10.47
C ASN A 119 20.39 3.13 -9.15
N PRO A 120 21.30 2.15 -9.19
CA PRO A 120 21.79 1.46 -7.99
C PRO A 120 22.50 2.35 -6.96
N GLN A 121 22.81 3.60 -7.29
CA GLN A 121 23.38 4.55 -6.32
C GLN A 121 22.31 5.08 -5.34
N ASP A 122 21.06 4.91 -5.70
CA ASP A 122 19.91 5.32 -4.89
C ASP A 122 19.37 4.16 -4.03
N ASP A 123 19.90 2.92 -4.23
CA ASP A 123 19.47 1.72 -3.51
C ASP A 123 19.64 1.86 -2.01
N TYR A 124 18.62 1.40 -1.28
CA TYR A 124 18.71 1.21 0.16
C TYR A 124 19.25 -0.17 0.49
N HIS A 125 20.07 -0.23 1.52
CA HIS A 125 20.58 -1.45 2.12
C HIS A 125 19.74 -1.86 3.33
N TYR A 126 19.91 -3.09 3.78
CA TYR A 126 19.22 -3.53 4.99
C TYR A 126 19.52 -2.62 6.20
N SER A 127 20.74 -2.04 6.27
CA SER A 127 21.11 -1.08 7.32
C SER A 127 20.20 0.16 7.37
N ASP A 128 19.54 0.48 6.27
CA ASP A 128 18.66 1.67 6.15
C ASP A 128 17.22 1.37 6.59
N MET A 129 16.91 0.07 6.79
CA MET A 129 15.61 -0.39 7.32
C MET A 129 15.60 -0.32 8.85
N ASP A 130 15.93 0.83 9.40
CA ASP A 130 16.15 1.10 10.82
C ASP A 130 15.00 1.91 11.48
N GLY A 131 13.93 2.18 10.73
CA GLY A 131 12.78 2.99 11.17
C GLY A 131 13.02 4.49 11.10
N ASN A 132 14.20 4.94 10.63
CA ASN A 132 14.55 6.35 10.75
C ASN A 132 15.41 6.90 9.60
N THR A 133 15.85 6.07 8.66
CA THR A 133 16.72 6.50 7.56
C THR A 133 15.92 6.98 6.35
N THR A 134 14.99 6.18 5.85
CA THR A 134 14.29 6.50 4.60
C THR A 134 13.26 7.62 4.78
N ILE A 135 13.05 8.43 3.74
CA ILE A 135 12.08 9.54 3.79
C ILE A 135 10.64 9.03 3.97
N ILE A 136 10.31 7.95 3.28
CA ILE A 136 8.95 7.40 3.34
C ILE A 136 8.64 6.82 4.73
N THR A 137 9.59 6.16 5.38
CA THR A 137 9.42 5.63 6.75
C THR A 137 9.18 6.78 7.74
N LYS A 138 9.97 7.86 7.65
CA LYS A 138 9.75 9.05 8.47
C LYS A 138 8.37 9.66 8.26
N ALA A 139 7.92 9.74 7.01
CA ALA A 139 6.60 10.27 6.69
C ALA A 139 5.47 9.37 7.20
N ALA A 140 5.64 8.06 7.11
CA ALA A 140 4.67 7.08 7.64
C ALA A 140 4.54 7.19 9.17
N ASP A 141 5.65 7.29 9.89
CA ASP A 141 5.64 7.51 11.34
C ASP A 141 5.07 8.88 11.72
N MET A 142 5.32 9.93 10.93
CA MET A 142 4.68 11.24 11.12
C MET A 142 3.16 11.18 10.93
N ALA A 143 2.67 10.47 9.92
CA ALA A 143 1.24 10.25 9.72
C ALA A 143 0.62 9.49 10.89
N ALA A 144 1.31 8.46 11.39
CA ALA A 144 0.89 7.72 12.57
C ALA A 144 0.86 8.60 13.83
N ALA A 145 1.85 9.47 14.02
CA ALA A 145 1.87 10.43 15.14
C ALA A 145 0.71 11.43 15.11
N LYS A 146 0.10 11.67 13.95
CA LYS A 146 -1.12 12.48 13.78
C LYS A 146 -2.42 11.70 14.03
N GLY A 147 -2.32 10.41 14.30
CA GLY A 147 -3.46 9.54 14.60
C GLY A 147 -3.98 8.73 13.42
N ILE A 148 -3.27 8.69 12.29
CA ILE A 148 -3.60 7.86 11.13
C ILE A 148 -2.98 6.47 11.33
N LEU A 149 -3.76 5.41 11.18
CA LEU A 149 -3.20 4.06 11.12
C LEU A 149 -2.56 3.83 9.77
N VAL A 150 -1.23 3.77 9.72
CA VAL A 150 -0.50 3.42 8.51
C VAL A 150 -0.27 1.91 8.47
N VAL A 151 -0.77 1.26 7.43
CA VAL A 151 -0.64 -0.19 7.20
C VAL A 151 0.21 -0.39 5.95
N ALA A 152 1.34 -1.09 6.08
CA ALA A 152 2.25 -1.35 4.99
C ALA A 152 2.54 -2.84 4.80
N ALA A 153 2.71 -3.26 3.55
CA ALA A 153 3.17 -4.60 3.23
C ALA A 153 4.64 -4.77 3.67
N ALA A 154 4.99 -5.95 4.21
CA ALA A 154 6.36 -6.26 4.60
C ALA A 154 7.34 -6.25 3.41
N GLY A 155 6.84 -6.49 2.21
CA GLY A 155 7.59 -6.63 0.97
C GLY A 155 7.55 -8.07 0.42
N ASN A 156 8.10 -8.24 -0.79
CA ASN A 156 8.08 -9.50 -1.55
C ASN A 156 9.50 -10.05 -1.81
N THR A 157 10.42 -9.84 -0.87
CA THR A 157 11.82 -10.23 -1.00
C THR A 157 12.18 -11.54 -0.31
N GLY A 158 11.21 -12.22 0.33
CA GLY A 158 11.45 -13.34 1.22
C GLY A 158 12.26 -14.51 0.65
N ASP A 159 12.14 -14.79 -0.65
CA ASP A 159 12.89 -15.80 -1.38
C ASP A 159 14.12 -15.24 -2.14
N SER A 160 14.48 -13.99 -1.90
CA SER A 160 15.66 -13.33 -2.46
C SER A 160 16.89 -13.53 -1.58
N GLN A 161 18.05 -13.03 -2.05
CA GLN A 161 19.30 -13.01 -1.25
C GLN A 161 19.25 -12.00 -0.10
N GLN A 162 18.35 -11.03 -0.15
CA GLN A 162 18.10 -10.03 0.90
C GLN A 162 16.63 -10.08 1.31
N PRO A 163 16.22 -11.08 2.10
CA PRO A 163 14.83 -11.38 2.36
C PRO A 163 14.16 -10.44 3.37
N HIS A 164 14.78 -9.31 3.67
CA HIS A 164 14.34 -8.41 4.73
C HIS A 164 13.17 -7.52 4.31
N ILE A 165 12.43 -7.03 5.31
CA ILE A 165 11.40 -6.00 5.14
C ILE A 165 11.96 -4.79 4.38
N VAL A 166 11.10 -4.10 3.64
CA VAL A 166 11.43 -2.91 2.84
C VAL A 166 10.72 -1.67 3.38
N ALA A 167 11.22 -0.47 3.08
CA ALA A 167 10.58 0.76 3.53
C ALA A 167 9.18 0.92 2.86
N PRO A 168 8.14 1.40 3.57
CA PRO A 168 8.12 1.93 4.94
C PRO A 168 7.79 0.89 6.02
N ALA A 169 7.85 -0.42 5.71
CA ALA A 169 7.50 -1.48 6.66
C ALA A 169 8.40 -1.53 7.90
N ASP A 170 9.59 -0.91 7.83
CA ASP A 170 10.51 -0.75 8.95
C ASP A 170 10.10 0.33 9.95
N GLY A 171 9.06 1.12 9.67
CA GLY A 171 8.60 2.22 10.52
C GLY A 171 8.21 1.77 11.94
N ASP A 172 8.48 2.63 12.93
CA ASP A 172 8.24 2.36 14.34
C ASP A 172 6.75 2.28 14.65
N SER A 173 5.98 3.18 14.05
CA SER A 173 4.54 3.32 14.25
C SER A 173 3.70 2.79 13.08
N VAL A 174 4.33 2.11 12.12
CA VAL A 174 3.68 1.47 10.97
C VAL A 174 3.26 0.05 11.34
N LEU A 175 2.00 -0.30 11.06
CA LEU A 175 1.53 -1.68 11.15
C LEU A 175 1.99 -2.45 9.91
N THR A 176 3.04 -3.25 10.06
CA THR A 176 3.62 -4.05 8.99
C THR A 176 2.96 -5.40 8.90
N VAL A 177 2.51 -5.76 7.69
CA VAL A 177 1.77 -6.99 7.41
C VAL A 177 2.58 -7.92 6.52
N GLY A 178 2.90 -9.11 7.03
CA GLY A 178 3.49 -10.20 6.25
C GLY A 178 2.42 -11.15 5.70
N ALA A 179 2.84 -12.06 4.80
CA ALA A 179 1.94 -12.96 4.11
C ALA A 179 2.02 -14.40 4.61
N VAL A 180 0.86 -15.03 4.77
CA VAL A 180 0.70 -16.49 5.01
C VAL A 180 -0.25 -17.10 3.99
N SER A 181 -0.21 -18.44 3.88
CA SER A 181 -1.22 -19.21 3.16
C SER A 181 -2.55 -19.24 3.94
N TRP A 182 -3.60 -19.78 3.30
CA TRP A 182 -4.88 -19.99 3.98
C TRP A 182 -4.81 -21.00 5.13
N GLN A 183 -3.78 -21.87 5.19
CA GLN A 183 -3.50 -22.75 6.33
C GLN A 183 -2.73 -22.06 7.46
N GLY A 184 -2.26 -20.84 7.25
CA GLY A 184 -1.41 -20.11 8.18
C GLY A 184 0.08 -20.37 8.01
N ASP A 185 0.49 -21.10 6.96
CA ASP A 185 1.90 -21.33 6.65
C ASP A 185 2.52 -20.07 6.06
N PHE A 186 3.77 -19.81 6.42
CA PHE A 186 4.53 -18.68 5.90
C PHE A 186 4.59 -18.73 4.35
N ALA A 187 4.25 -17.61 3.69
CA ALA A 187 4.39 -17.47 2.25
C ALA A 187 5.85 -17.11 1.92
N SER A 188 6.54 -17.93 1.14
CA SER A 188 7.99 -17.82 0.91
C SER A 188 8.42 -16.48 0.33
N PHE A 189 7.56 -15.80 -0.43
CA PHE A 189 7.85 -14.49 -0.98
C PHE A 189 7.79 -13.36 0.05
N SER A 190 7.06 -13.55 1.18
CA SER A 190 6.91 -12.50 2.19
C SER A 190 8.24 -12.11 2.79
N SER A 191 8.55 -10.82 2.78
CA SER A 191 9.73 -10.31 3.46
C SER A 191 9.70 -10.61 4.96
N ILE A 192 10.88 -10.81 5.54
CA ILE A 192 11.07 -11.18 6.93
C ILE A 192 11.78 -10.11 7.72
N GLY A 193 11.50 -10.04 9.01
CA GLY A 193 12.26 -9.23 9.95
C GLY A 193 13.49 -9.93 10.52
N PRO A 194 14.08 -9.33 11.53
CA PRO A 194 13.71 -8.07 12.17
C PRO A 194 14.02 -6.85 11.31
N SER A 195 13.62 -5.65 11.73
CA SER A 195 14.22 -4.41 11.23
C SER A 195 15.72 -4.37 11.58
N PHE A 196 16.48 -3.47 10.95
CA PHE A 196 17.93 -3.43 11.20
C PHE A 196 18.27 -3.07 12.67
N ASP A 197 17.47 -2.22 13.28
CA ASP A 197 17.53 -1.85 14.69
C ASP A 197 16.93 -2.89 15.66
N LYS A 198 16.59 -4.09 15.14
CA LYS A 198 16.18 -5.29 15.88
C LYS A 198 14.74 -5.28 16.44
N ARG A 199 13.88 -4.41 15.96
CA ARG A 199 12.45 -4.53 16.28
C ARG A 199 11.84 -5.74 15.57
N VAL A 200 10.86 -6.35 16.20
CA VAL A 200 10.09 -7.44 15.60
C VAL A 200 9.22 -6.88 14.48
N LYS A 201 9.43 -7.36 13.27
CA LYS A 201 8.63 -7.07 12.08
C LYS A 201 8.52 -8.36 11.23
N PRO A 202 7.48 -8.55 10.46
CA PRO A 202 6.23 -7.78 10.45
C PRO A 202 5.50 -7.90 11.79
N ASP A 203 4.60 -6.95 12.08
CA ASP A 203 3.83 -6.93 13.34
C ASP A 203 2.74 -7.98 13.35
N VAL A 204 2.12 -8.22 12.19
CA VAL A 204 1.05 -9.19 11.99
C VAL A 204 1.22 -9.93 10.66
N MET A 205 0.52 -11.04 10.54
CA MET A 205 0.46 -11.82 9.31
C MET A 205 -0.99 -11.90 8.82
N ALA A 206 -1.18 -11.81 7.49
CA ALA A 206 -2.48 -11.97 6.85
C ALA A 206 -2.40 -12.95 5.69
N GLN A 207 -3.55 -13.50 5.27
CA GLN A 207 -3.59 -14.38 4.10
C GLN A 207 -3.19 -13.58 2.84
N GLY A 208 -2.12 -14.02 2.20
CA GLY A 208 -1.60 -13.44 0.97
C GLY A 208 -1.43 -14.46 -0.17
N SER A 209 -1.67 -15.77 0.10
CA SER A 209 -1.49 -16.81 -0.92
C SER A 209 -2.38 -18.03 -0.68
N PRO A 210 -3.29 -18.39 -1.63
CA PRO A 210 -3.81 -17.52 -2.67
C PRO A 210 -4.75 -16.45 -2.09
N THR A 211 -4.93 -15.35 -2.82
CA THR A 211 -5.89 -14.30 -2.46
C THR A 211 -6.85 -14.10 -3.63
N THR A 212 -8.15 -14.02 -3.32
CA THR A 212 -9.17 -13.67 -4.31
C THR A 212 -9.21 -12.15 -4.46
N LEU A 213 -9.13 -11.68 -5.67
CA LEU A 213 -9.16 -10.26 -6.02
C LEU A 213 -9.94 -10.02 -7.31
N ILE A 214 -10.26 -8.76 -7.59
CA ILE A 214 -10.77 -8.33 -8.91
C ILE A 214 -9.55 -7.85 -9.70
N ASP A 215 -9.30 -8.52 -10.81
CA ASP A 215 -8.31 -8.09 -11.77
C ASP A 215 -8.86 -6.93 -12.61
N GLY A 216 -8.05 -5.88 -12.79
CA GLY A 216 -8.44 -4.66 -13.49
C GLY A 216 -8.31 -4.74 -15.01
#